data_d7e4f680844480daaa9386b583623028
#
_entry.id   d7e4f680844480daaa9386b583623028
#
_cell.length_a   1.000
_cell.length_b   1.000
_cell.length_c   1.000
_cell.angle_alpha   90.00
_cell.angle_beta   90.00
_cell.angle_gamma   90.00
#
_symmetry.space_group_name_H-M   'P 1'
#
loop_
_entity.id
_entity.type
_entity.pdbx_description
1 polymer ?
#
loop_
_entity_poly.entity_id
_entity_poly.type
_entity_poly.pdbx_seq_one_letter_code
_entity_poly.pdbx_strand_id
1 'polypeptide(L)'
;MRPLSEKVAGIAPSATIEISNRAKKMQREGIDVISLSIGEPDFDTPKHITNACIDALNRGETHYAPSNGIPELLSAISDKITKENKFPCTPGQVIVTCGAKDAIYEGMEAVINPGDEVLLLTPAWVSYEPCVQMAGGKIVKHAVNQNTFQLDDSILERVNARTKMIVINSPSNPSGAVFDKKSMKLVADLCQDFDLYAMSDEIYEKMVYGKEHISLAGIGDMAERTITINGFSKAYAMTGWRLGYAVAPAAIIKEMSKVQQHSVSQATTFAMWGAVEALNGDQRCVEEMRAEFDRRRKFVISELNLMGYKTAPADGAFYAFVKVAGDDMAIATKWLEEGHVAATPGSAFYAPGWIRLSYATSMDRLKEALQRIKRVGGN
;
A
#
# COMPACT_ATOMS: atom_id res chain seq x y z
N MET A 1 -33.42 2.05 -21.27
CA MET A 1 -31.98 2.27 -21.43
C MET A 1 -31.29 0.90 -21.50
N ARG A 2 -30.21 0.79 -22.29
CA ARG A 2 -29.38 -0.44 -22.28
C ARG A 2 -28.70 -0.60 -20.92
N PRO A 3 -28.41 -1.83 -20.45
CA PRO A 3 -27.73 -2.05 -19.18
C PRO A 3 -26.30 -1.46 -19.21
N LEU A 4 -25.80 -1.03 -18.04
CA LEU A 4 -24.42 -0.61 -17.86
C LEU A 4 -23.49 -1.84 -17.86
N SER A 5 -22.16 -1.59 -17.79
CA SER A 5 -21.17 -2.67 -17.73
C SER A 5 -21.39 -3.57 -16.50
N GLU A 6 -21.71 -4.85 -16.74
CA GLU A 6 -21.87 -5.86 -15.68
C GLU A 6 -20.57 -6.05 -14.88
N LYS A 7 -19.41 -5.98 -15.58
CA LYS A 7 -18.08 -6.05 -14.96
C LYS A 7 -17.92 -4.98 -13.88
N VAL A 8 -18.27 -3.73 -14.16
CA VAL A 8 -18.14 -2.62 -13.21
C VAL A 8 -19.21 -2.67 -12.14
N ALA A 9 -20.44 -3.07 -12.51
CA ALA A 9 -21.56 -3.21 -11.55
C ALA A 9 -21.28 -4.28 -10.48
N GLY A 10 -20.47 -5.30 -10.81
CA GLY A 10 -20.04 -6.34 -9.86
C GLY A 10 -18.96 -5.92 -8.87
N ILE A 11 -18.36 -4.73 -9.02
CA ILE A 11 -17.30 -4.24 -8.13
C ILE A 11 -17.93 -3.48 -6.96
N ALA A 12 -17.68 -3.94 -5.73
CA ALA A 12 -18.15 -3.27 -4.53
C ALA A 12 -17.49 -1.90 -4.31
N PRO A 13 -18.21 -0.87 -3.84
CA PRO A 13 -17.59 0.38 -3.40
C PRO A 13 -16.56 0.14 -2.28
N SER A 14 -15.55 1.00 -2.21
CA SER A 14 -14.50 0.86 -1.18
C SER A 14 -15.06 1.17 0.22
N ALA A 15 -15.13 0.17 1.10
CA ALA A 15 -15.60 0.30 2.47
C ALA A 15 -14.78 1.32 3.31
N THR A 16 -13.50 1.50 2.99
CA THR A 16 -12.65 2.51 3.66
C THR A 16 -13.06 3.94 3.31
N ILE A 17 -13.61 4.16 2.11
CA ILE A 17 -14.11 5.48 1.67
C ILE A 17 -15.40 5.84 2.39
N GLU A 18 -16.28 4.88 2.66
CA GLU A 18 -17.57 5.13 3.31
C GLU A 18 -17.40 5.73 4.72
N ILE A 19 -16.57 5.09 5.58
CA ILE A 19 -16.29 5.59 6.93
C ILE A 19 -15.61 6.96 6.87
N SER A 20 -14.67 7.15 5.95
CA SER A 20 -14.01 8.44 5.75
C SER A 20 -14.99 9.53 5.34
N ASN A 21 -15.94 9.22 4.46
CA ASN A 21 -16.97 10.16 4.03
C ASN A 21 -17.93 10.52 5.17
N ARG A 22 -18.31 9.55 6.00
CA ARG A 22 -19.14 9.77 7.19
C ARG A 22 -18.44 10.66 8.20
N ALA A 23 -17.17 10.41 8.48
CA ALA A 23 -16.35 11.24 9.36
C ALA A 23 -16.24 12.68 8.83
N LYS A 24 -15.98 12.87 7.54
CA LYS A 24 -15.94 14.20 6.90
C LYS A 24 -17.30 14.90 6.97
N LYS A 25 -18.41 14.20 6.84
CA LYS A 25 -19.75 14.77 7.00
C LYS A 25 -19.94 15.30 8.41
N MET A 26 -19.64 14.51 9.44
CA MET A 26 -19.72 14.93 10.85
C MET A 26 -18.83 16.16 11.13
N GLN A 27 -17.61 16.20 10.58
CA GLN A 27 -16.73 17.37 10.69
C GLN A 27 -17.33 18.64 10.07
N ARG A 28 -18.00 18.53 8.92
CA ARG A 28 -18.72 19.66 8.29
C ARG A 28 -19.91 20.15 9.13
N GLU A 29 -20.51 19.27 9.92
CA GLU A 29 -21.57 19.57 10.87
C GLU A 29 -21.04 20.16 12.19
N GLY A 30 -19.73 20.42 12.29
CA GLY A 30 -19.08 21.05 13.44
C GLY A 30 -18.67 20.07 14.55
N ILE A 31 -18.78 18.76 14.32
CA ILE A 31 -18.38 17.73 15.29
C ILE A 31 -16.86 17.52 15.18
N ASP A 32 -16.15 17.58 16.32
CA ASP A 32 -14.71 17.33 16.39
C ASP A 32 -14.42 15.83 16.27
N VAL A 33 -14.35 15.32 15.05
CA VAL A 33 -14.00 13.93 14.75
C VAL A 33 -12.50 13.80 14.53
N ILE A 34 -11.87 12.87 15.26
CA ILE A 34 -10.48 12.46 15.04
C ILE A 34 -10.44 11.32 14.05
N SER A 35 -9.88 11.54 12.87
CA SER A 35 -9.80 10.51 11.84
C SER A 35 -8.51 9.70 11.97
N LEU A 36 -8.64 8.43 12.37
CA LEU A 36 -7.59 7.41 12.32
C LEU A 36 -7.85 6.38 11.20
N SER A 37 -8.74 6.70 10.25
CA SER A 37 -9.11 5.82 9.14
C SER A 37 -8.30 6.05 7.88
N ILE A 38 -7.62 7.19 7.75
CA ILE A 38 -6.92 7.62 6.53
C ILE A 38 -5.49 7.08 6.53
N GLY A 39 -5.08 6.45 5.42
CA GLY A 39 -3.73 5.95 5.20
C GLY A 39 -2.83 6.95 4.48
N GLU A 40 -2.62 8.12 5.07
CA GLU A 40 -1.83 9.23 4.49
C GLU A 40 -0.91 9.81 5.56
N PRO A 41 0.40 10.05 5.25
CA PRO A 41 1.27 10.81 6.15
C PRO A 41 0.69 12.19 6.43
N ASP A 42 0.78 12.66 7.67
CA ASP A 42 0.36 14.00 8.10
C ASP A 42 1.47 15.06 7.98
N PHE A 43 2.52 14.73 7.26
CA PHE A 43 3.62 15.61 6.92
C PHE A 43 3.38 16.25 5.55
N ASP A 44 3.87 17.46 5.38
CA ASP A 44 3.96 18.07 4.06
C ASP A 44 5.12 17.46 3.26
N THR A 45 5.01 17.48 1.94
CA THR A 45 6.12 17.12 1.05
C THR A 45 7.34 17.98 1.36
N PRO A 46 8.55 17.39 1.52
CA PRO A 46 9.77 18.15 1.82
C PRO A 46 10.04 19.29 0.82
N LYS A 47 10.50 20.44 1.33
CA LYS A 47 10.65 21.68 0.53
C LYS A 47 11.57 21.53 -0.66
N HIS A 48 12.68 20.76 -0.54
CA HIS A 48 13.59 20.56 -1.66
C HIS A 48 12.90 19.83 -2.82
N ILE A 49 12.04 18.85 -2.54
CA ILE A 49 11.21 18.14 -3.54
C ILE A 49 10.21 19.10 -4.20
N THR A 50 9.50 19.89 -3.38
CA THR A 50 8.55 20.89 -3.88
C THR A 50 9.24 21.92 -4.75
N ASN A 51 10.42 22.41 -4.34
CA ASN A 51 11.20 23.37 -5.11
C ASN A 51 11.65 22.81 -6.47
N ALA A 52 12.11 21.56 -6.52
CA ALA A 52 12.48 20.93 -7.78
C ALA A 52 11.31 20.85 -8.78
N CYS A 53 10.09 20.62 -8.27
CA CYS A 53 8.87 20.66 -9.09
C CYS A 53 8.56 22.09 -9.58
N ILE A 54 8.68 23.11 -8.72
CA ILE A 54 8.48 24.52 -9.09
C ILE A 54 9.50 24.93 -10.14
N ASP A 55 10.75 24.55 -10.00
CA ASP A 55 11.83 24.81 -10.96
C ASP A 55 11.55 24.14 -12.31
N ALA A 56 11.00 22.92 -12.31
CA ALA A 56 10.56 22.25 -13.52
C ALA A 56 9.46 23.03 -14.23
N LEU A 57 8.44 23.49 -13.49
CA LEU A 57 7.39 24.36 -14.06
C LEU A 57 7.97 25.65 -14.66
N ASN A 58 8.91 26.30 -13.96
CA ASN A 58 9.57 27.52 -14.43
C ASN A 58 10.43 27.30 -15.69
N ARG A 59 10.95 26.07 -15.87
CA ARG A 59 11.68 25.68 -17.10
C ARG A 59 10.76 25.28 -18.26
N GLY A 60 9.45 25.24 -18.03
CA GLY A 60 8.48 24.86 -19.05
C GLY A 60 8.28 23.36 -19.23
N GLU A 61 8.56 22.54 -18.23
CA GLU A 61 8.32 21.09 -18.21
C GLU A 61 6.82 20.76 -18.09
N THR A 62 6.04 21.27 -19.04
CA THR A 62 4.57 21.22 -19.07
C THR A 62 4.03 20.45 -20.28
N HIS A 63 4.91 19.87 -21.07
CA HIS A 63 4.58 19.08 -22.25
C HIS A 63 4.57 17.59 -21.95
N TYR A 64 4.13 16.79 -22.92
CA TYR A 64 4.19 15.34 -22.84
C TYR A 64 5.63 14.84 -22.66
N ALA A 65 5.80 13.91 -21.75
CA ALA A 65 7.02 13.14 -21.55
C ALA A 65 6.86 11.72 -22.16
N PRO A 66 7.91 10.92 -22.23
CA PRO A 66 7.79 9.50 -22.57
C PRO A 66 6.82 8.79 -21.64
N SER A 67 6.01 7.88 -22.17
CA SER A 67 4.95 7.19 -21.40
C SER A 67 5.48 6.50 -20.15
N ASN A 68 6.63 5.85 -20.22
CA ASN A 68 7.20 5.15 -19.06
C ASN A 68 7.85 6.09 -18.03
N GLY A 69 7.97 7.38 -18.32
CA GLY A 69 8.60 8.39 -17.47
C GLY A 69 9.82 9.06 -18.11
N ILE A 70 10.28 10.15 -17.49
CA ILE A 70 11.50 10.86 -17.95
C ILE A 70 12.74 10.00 -17.66
N PRO A 71 13.76 10.03 -18.57
CA PRO A 71 14.96 9.19 -18.43
C PRO A 71 15.68 9.36 -17.11
N GLU A 72 15.71 10.57 -16.58
CA GLU A 72 16.34 10.91 -15.28
C GLU A 72 15.66 10.16 -14.12
N LEU A 73 14.33 10.07 -14.13
CA LEU A 73 13.59 9.35 -13.09
C LEU A 73 13.72 7.84 -13.25
N LEU A 74 13.67 7.32 -14.47
CA LEU A 74 13.90 5.89 -14.73
C LEU A 74 15.28 5.45 -14.24
N SER A 75 16.32 6.27 -14.48
CA SER A 75 17.67 6.02 -13.98
C SER A 75 17.73 6.07 -12.46
N ALA A 76 17.17 7.11 -11.84
CA ALA A 76 17.18 7.26 -10.38
C ALA A 76 16.46 6.09 -9.68
N ILE A 77 15.33 5.61 -10.24
CA ILE A 77 14.63 4.44 -9.71
C ILE A 77 15.49 3.18 -9.86
N SER A 78 16.08 2.93 -11.04
CA SER A 78 16.89 1.74 -11.25
C SER A 78 18.13 1.71 -10.33
N ASP A 79 18.75 2.85 -10.08
CA ASP A 79 19.86 3.00 -9.14
C ASP A 79 19.43 2.70 -7.70
N LYS A 80 18.27 3.26 -7.28
CA LYS A 80 17.68 3.00 -5.96
C LYS A 80 17.40 1.51 -5.77
N ILE A 81 16.74 0.86 -6.74
CA ILE A 81 16.43 -0.56 -6.69
C ILE A 81 17.69 -1.41 -6.54
N THR A 82 18.71 -1.14 -7.35
CA THR A 82 19.97 -1.88 -7.30
C THR A 82 20.69 -1.69 -5.97
N LYS A 83 20.70 -0.48 -5.43
CA LYS A 83 21.42 -0.16 -4.17
C LYS A 83 20.66 -0.61 -2.92
N GLU A 84 19.33 -0.43 -2.89
CA GLU A 84 18.54 -0.59 -1.67
C GLU A 84 17.75 -1.90 -1.65
N ASN A 85 17.10 -2.28 -2.77
CA ASN A 85 16.29 -3.51 -2.88
C ASN A 85 17.14 -4.74 -3.25
N LYS A 86 18.44 -4.54 -3.57
CA LYS A 86 19.45 -5.60 -3.71
C LYS A 86 19.26 -6.54 -4.89
N PHE A 87 18.66 -6.09 -5.98
CA PHE A 87 18.64 -6.83 -7.24
C PHE A 87 18.98 -5.93 -8.43
N PRO A 88 19.59 -6.47 -9.49
CA PRO A 88 19.94 -5.70 -10.68
C PRO A 88 18.70 -5.12 -11.36
N CYS A 89 18.75 -3.83 -11.68
CA CYS A 89 17.66 -3.16 -12.38
C CYS A 89 18.24 -2.19 -13.43
N THR A 90 17.58 -2.12 -14.58
CA THR A 90 17.90 -1.19 -15.64
C THR A 90 16.71 -0.25 -15.90
N PRO A 91 16.92 0.95 -16.46
CA PRO A 91 15.81 1.87 -16.79
C PRO A 91 14.70 1.25 -17.67
N GLY A 92 15.05 0.26 -18.53
CA GLY A 92 14.08 -0.46 -19.37
C GLY A 92 13.16 -1.43 -18.59
N GLN A 93 13.40 -1.64 -17.32
CA GLN A 93 12.61 -2.45 -16.41
C GLN A 93 11.74 -1.61 -15.47
N VAL A 94 11.63 -0.30 -15.71
CA VAL A 94 10.89 0.65 -14.87
C VAL A 94 9.78 1.31 -15.67
N ILE A 95 8.63 1.50 -15.03
CA ILE A 95 7.53 2.35 -15.51
C ILE A 95 7.04 3.24 -14.37
N VAL A 96 6.94 4.54 -14.63
CA VAL A 96 6.38 5.54 -13.71
C VAL A 96 4.91 5.71 -13.99
N THR A 97 4.08 5.64 -12.96
CA THR A 97 2.61 5.57 -13.06
C THR A 97 1.92 6.67 -12.23
N CYS A 98 0.62 6.86 -12.42
CA CYS A 98 -0.20 7.79 -11.64
C CYS A 98 -0.44 7.31 -10.19
N GLY A 99 0.63 7.01 -9.48
CA GLY A 99 0.67 6.42 -8.14
C GLY A 99 0.74 4.90 -8.17
N ALA A 100 1.17 4.29 -7.06
CA ALA A 100 1.30 2.84 -6.94
C ALA A 100 -0.01 2.06 -7.25
N LYS A 101 -1.18 2.65 -7.01
CA LYS A 101 -2.47 2.03 -7.37
C LYS A 101 -2.60 1.80 -8.87
N ASP A 102 -2.16 2.75 -9.68
CA ASP A 102 -2.18 2.65 -11.13
C ASP A 102 -1.20 1.57 -11.61
N ALA A 103 0.01 1.51 -11.00
CA ALA A 103 0.97 0.44 -11.27
C ALA A 103 0.40 -0.97 -10.96
N ILE A 104 -0.39 -1.11 -9.87
CA ILE A 104 -1.08 -2.36 -9.53
C ILE A 104 -2.12 -2.70 -10.61
N TYR A 105 -2.94 -1.72 -11.00
CA TYR A 105 -3.95 -1.91 -12.04
C TYR A 105 -3.32 -2.33 -13.38
N GLU A 106 -2.32 -1.59 -13.84
CA GLU A 106 -1.61 -1.89 -15.08
C GLU A 106 -0.90 -3.24 -15.04
N GLY A 107 -0.30 -3.60 -13.90
CA GLY A 107 0.34 -4.90 -13.70
C GLY A 107 -0.65 -6.07 -13.75
N MET A 108 -1.87 -5.89 -13.21
CA MET A 108 -2.94 -6.89 -13.32
C MET A 108 -3.40 -7.03 -14.78
N GLU A 109 -3.69 -5.92 -15.46
CA GLU A 109 -4.11 -5.92 -16.88
C GLU A 109 -3.03 -6.52 -17.80
N ALA A 110 -1.75 -6.35 -17.47
CA ALA A 110 -0.64 -6.87 -18.26
C ALA A 110 -0.44 -8.40 -18.14
N VAL A 111 -0.85 -9.01 -17.02
CA VAL A 111 -0.49 -10.40 -16.70
C VAL A 111 -1.70 -11.33 -16.61
N ILE A 112 -2.84 -10.83 -16.14
CA ILE A 112 -4.01 -11.67 -15.82
C ILE A 112 -4.93 -11.81 -17.04
N ASN A 113 -5.31 -13.04 -17.35
CA ASN A 113 -6.32 -13.36 -18.35
C ASN A 113 -7.66 -13.72 -17.69
N PRO A 114 -8.77 -13.65 -18.44
CA PRO A 114 -10.06 -14.11 -17.93
C PRO A 114 -10.00 -15.57 -17.45
N GLY A 115 -10.34 -15.77 -16.16
CA GLY A 115 -10.36 -17.08 -15.52
C GLY A 115 -9.10 -17.45 -14.74
N ASP A 116 -8.00 -16.72 -14.92
CA ASP A 116 -6.81 -16.87 -14.07
C ASP A 116 -7.14 -16.58 -12.60
N GLU A 117 -6.49 -17.28 -11.69
CA GLU A 117 -6.64 -17.09 -10.25
C GLU A 117 -5.44 -16.31 -9.69
N VAL A 118 -5.75 -15.33 -8.84
CA VAL A 118 -4.76 -14.54 -8.11
C VAL A 118 -4.86 -14.86 -6.63
N LEU A 119 -3.77 -15.36 -6.06
CA LEU A 119 -3.67 -15.66 -4.63
C LEU A 119 -3.41 -14.37 -3.86
N LEU A 120 -4.36 -13.97 -3.01
CA LEU A 120 -4.31 -12.77 -2.20
C LEU A 120 -4.13 -13.11 -0.72
N LEU A 121 -3.03 -12.66 -0.13
CA LEU A 121 -2.76 -12.83 1.30
C LEU A 121 -3.61 -11.84 2.10
N THR A 122 -4.40 -12.36 3.06
CA THR A 122 -5.27 -11.53 3.90
C THR A 122 -4.79 -11.52 5.36
N PRO A 123 -4.96 -10.40 6.10
CA PRO A 123 -5.66 -9.17 5.69
C PRO A 123 -4.94 -8.43 4.57
N ALA A 124 -5.71 -7.82 3.67
CA ALA A 124 -5.19 -7.18 2.47
C ALA A 124 -5.85 -5.83 2.19
N TRP A 125 -5.12 -4.94 1.53
CA TRP A 125 -5.68 -3.67 1.08
C TRP A 125 -6.81 -3.88 0.07
N VAL A 126 -7.90 -3.17 0.27
CA VAL A 126 -9.19 -3.34 -0.42
C VAL A 126 -9.13 -3.17 -1.95
N SER A 127 -8.09 -2.55 -2.49
CA SER A 127 -8.02 -2.26 -3.93
C SER A 127 -7.42 -3.39 -4.77
N TYR A 128 -6.82 -4.42 -4.19
CA TYR A 128 -6.25 -5.52 -4.98
C TYR A 128 -7.35 -6.33 -5.68
N GLU A 129 -8.39 -6.75 -4.95
CA GLU A 129 -9.48 -7.54 -5.52
C GLU A 129 -10.18 -6.84 -6.69
N PRO A 130 -10.58 -5.55 -6.61
CA PRO A 130 -11.13 -4.84 -7.75
C PRO A 130 -10.20 -4.77 -8.97
N CYS A 131 -8.89 -4.61 -8.79
CA CYS A 131 -7.93 -4.61 -9.91
C CYS A 131 -7.89 -5.97 -10.60
N VAL A 132 -7.88 -7.07 -9.84
CA VAL A 132 -7.95 -8.43 -10.40
C VAL A 132 -9.27 -8.66 -11.14
N GLN A 133 -10.41 -8.23 -10.58
CA GLN A 133 -11.72 -8.35 -11.22
C GLN A 133 -11.80 -7.54 -12.51
N MET A 134 -11.19 -6.35 -12.55
CA MET A 134 -11.10 -5.53 -13.76
C MET A 134 -10.28 -6.21 -14.85
N ALA A 135 -9.21 -6.91 -14.52
CA ALA A 135 -8.44 -7.72 -15.46
C ALA A 135 -9.16 -9.04 -15.88
N GLY A 136 -10.30 -9.38 -15.27
CA GLY A 136 -11.06 -10.61 -15.56
C GLY A 136 -10.62 -11.82 -14.75
N GLY A 137 -9.69 -11.66 -13.82
CA GLY A 137 -9.21 -12.69 -12.92
C GLY A 137 -10.15 -12.98 -11.75
N LYS A 138 -9.84 -14.03 -11.00
CA LYS A 138 -10.53 -14.44 -9.77
C LYS A 138 -9.59 -14.38 -8.58
N ILE A 139 -10.09 -13.89 -7.45
CA ILE A 139 -9.33 -13.88 -6.20
C ILE A 139 -9.51 -15.20 -5.45
N VAL A 140 -8.38 -15.79 -5.04
CA VAL A 140 -8.29 -16.86 -4.05
C VAL A 140 -7.65 -16.28 -2.80
N LYS A 141 -8.40 -16.22 -1.69
CA LYS A 141 -7.92 -15.63 -0.44
C LYS A 141 -7.23 -16.67 0.43
N HIS A 142 -6.09 -16.30 1.01
CA HIS A 142 -5.39 -17.07 2.02
C HIS A 142 -5.07 -16.19 3.23
N ALA A 143 -5.57 -16.57 4.41
CA ALA A 143 -5.31 -15.83 5.64
C ALA A 143 -3.92 -16.16 6.18
N VAL A 144 -3.09 -15.14 6.43
CA VAL A 144 -1.84 -15.32 7.17
C VAL A 144 -2.14 -15.74 8.61
N ASN A 145 -1.16 -16.29 9.30
CA ASN A 145 -1.30 -16.67 10.71
C ASN A 145 -1.69 -15.45 11.57
N GLN A 146 -2.87 -15.49 12.19
CA GLN A 146 -3.44 -14.35 12.93
C GLN A 146 -2.72 -14.00 14.25
N ASN A 147 -1.75 -14.80 14.66
CA ASN A 147 -0.95 -14.48 15.84
C ASN A 147 0.38 -13.83 15.50
N THR A 148 1.03 -14.30 14.42
CA THR A 148 2.35 -13.84 13.99
C THR A 148 2.29 -12.90 12.77
N PHE A 149 1.19 -12.94 12.01
CA PHE A 149 1.05 -12.27 10.71
C PHE A 149 2.15 -12.68 9.71
N GLN A 150 2.63 -13.91 9.84
CA GLN A 150 3.58 -14.54 8.93
C GLN A 150 2.90 -15.66 8.14
N LEU A 151 3.56 -16.14 7.10
CA LEU A 151 3.10 -17.26 6.30
C LEU A 151 3.55 -18.60 6.88
N ASP A 152 2.77 -19.64 6.61
CA ASP A 152 3.10 -21.03 6.84
C ASP A 152 2.72 -21.89 5.63
N ASP A 153 3.08 -23.15 5.67
CA ASP A 153 2.96 -24.07 4.52
C ASP A 153 1.51 -24.35 4.09
N SER A 154 0.51 -23.95 4.87
CA SER A 154 -0.92 -24.10 4.50
C SER A 154 -1.29 -23.31 3.23
N ILE A 155 -0.47 -22.33 2.83
CA ILE A 155 -0.63 -21.61 1.57
C ILE A 155 -0.57 -22.52 0.35
N LEU A 156 0.18 -23.64 0.41
CA LEU A 156 0.32 -24.61 -0.68
C LEU A 156 -1.03 -25.22 -1.08
N GLU A 157 -1.97 -25.37 -0.13
CA GLU A 157 -3.31 -25.90 -0.38
C GLU A 157 -4.18 -24.96 -1.26
N ARG A 158 -3.75 -23.73 -1.46
CA ARG A 158 -4.47 -22.71 -2.23
C ARG A 158 -4.01 -22.60 -3.68
N VAL A 159 -2.90 -23.24 -4.02
CA VAL A 159 -2.33 -23.19 -5.36
C VAL A 159 -2.88 -24.32 -6.21
N ASN A 160 -3.25 -24.01 -7.44
CA ASN A 160 -3.73 -24.99 -8.43
C ASN A 160 -3.33 -24.54 -9.86
N ALA A 161 -3.67 -25.33 -10.87
CA ALA A 161 -3.29 -25.07 -12.27
C ALA A 161 -3.82 -23.76 -12.88
N ARG A 162 -4.78 -23.06 -12.22
CA ARG A 162 -5.28 -21.76 -12.64
C ARG A 162 -4.61 -20.61 -11.90
N THR A 163 -3.87 -20.90 -10.83
CA THR A 163 -3.14 -19.87 -10.08
C THR A 163 -2.08 -19.26 -10.97
N LYS A 164 -2.18 -17.98 -11.24
CA LYS A 164 -1.28 -17.23 -12.12
C LYS A 164 -0.34 -16.29 -11.38
N MET A 165 -0.82 -15.73 -10.28
CA MET A 165 -0.10 -14.68 -9.53
C MET A 165 -0.37 -14.78 -8.04
N ILE A 166 0.62 -14.42 -7.23
CA ILE A 166 0.46 -14.13 -5.81
C ILE A 166 0.66 -12.61 -5.57
N VAL A 167 -0.19 -12.03 -4.71
CA VAL A 167 -0.06 -10.63 -4.27
C VAL A 167 0.39 -10.59 -2.83
N ILE A 168 1.50 -9.91 -2.58
CA ILE A 168 2.01 -9.65 -1.23
C ILE A 168 2.15 -8.14 -1.00
N ASN A 169 1.97 -7.71 0.26
CA ASN A 169 2.20 -6.33 0.70
C ASN A 169 3.01 -6.35 2.00
N SER A 170 4.26 -5.96 1.92
CA SER A 170 5.18 -5.92 3.08
C SER A 170 6.10 -4.70 2.99
N PRO A 171 6.04 -3.80 4.00
CA PRO A 171 5.15 -3.77 5.17
C PRO A 171 3.67 -3.67 4.82
N SER A 172 2.82 -4.31 5.62
CA SER A 172 1.42 -4.55 5.28
C SER A 172 0.49 -3.40 5.66
N ASN A 173 -0.44 -3.09 4.79
CA ASN A 173 -1.69 -2.42 5.08
C ASN A 173 -2.82 -3.48 5.03
N PRO A 174 -3.52 -3.80 6.16
CA PRO A 174 -3.72 -2.95 7.34
C PRO A 174 -2.88 -3.31 8.57
N SER A 175 -2.15 -4.43 8.58
CA SER A 175 -1.63 -5.01 9.82
C SER A 175 -0.38 -4.32 10.38
N GLY A 176 0.38 -3.60 9.55
CA GLY A 176 1.70 -3.11 9.91
C GLY A 176 2.77 -4.21 10.03
N ALA A 177 2.43 -5.45 9.75
CA ALA A 177 3.38 -6.56 9.81
C ALA A 177 4.41 -6.47 8.67
N VAL A 178 5.63 -6.90 8.96
CA VAL A 178 6.72 -7.08 7.99
C VAL A 178 6.99 -8.56 7.87
N PHE A 179 6.95 -9.11 6.66
CA PHE A 179 7.27 -10.50 6.43
C PHE A 179 8.75 -10.79 6.72
N ASP A 180 8.98 -11.86 7.46
CA ASP A 180 10.32 -12.35 7.76
C ASP A 180 10.94 -13.12 6.58
N LYS A 181 12.23 -13.46 6.71
CA LYS A 181 12.96 -14.22 5.69
C LYS A 181 12.30 -15.57 5.35
N LYS A 182 11.67 -16.22 6.34
CA LYS A 182 11.01 -17.50 6.13
C LYS A 182 9.76 -17.34 5.26
N SER A 183 8.92 -16.36 5.58
CA SER A 183 7.72 -16.04 4.80
C SER A 183 8.06 -15.60 3.38
N MET A 184 9.07 -14.73 3.22
CA MET A 184 9.50 -14.27 1.90
C MET A 184 10.09 -15.40 1.06
N LYS A 185 10.89 -16.30 1.68
CA LYS A 185 11.42 -17.49 1.00
C LYS A 185 10.29 -18.43 0.57
N LEU A 186 9.29 -18.66 1.43
CA LEU A 186 8.14 -19.52 1.09
C LEU A 186 7.39 -18.97 -0.13
N VAL A 187 7.20 -17.64 -0.24
CA VAL A 187 6.61 -17.03 -1.44
C VAL A 187 7.48 -17.24 -2.66
N ALA A 188 8.81 -17.08 -2.54
CA ALA A 188 9.74 -17.31 -3.66
C ALA A 188 9.71 -18.76 -4.12
N ASP A 189 9.80 -19.72 -3.21
CA ASP A 189 9.75 -21.16 -3.51
C ASP A 189 8.43 -21.52 -4.21
N LEU A 190 7.30 -21.01 -3.68
CA LEU A 190 5.97 -21.21 -4.28
C LEU A 190 5.92 -20.68 -5.73
N CYS A 191 6.45 -19.49 -5.97
CA CYS A 191 6.46 -18.92 -7.32
C CYS A 191 7.33 -19.71 -8.29
N GLN A 192 8.45 -20.25 -7.82
CA GLN A 192 9.36 -21.08 -8.64
C GLN A 192 8.76 -22.45 -8.92
N ASP A 193 8.24 -23.13 -7.90
CA ASP A 193 7.72 -24.49 -8.00
C ASP A 193 6.45 -24.58 -8.87
N PHE A 194 5.61 -23.54 -8.86
CA PHE A 194 4.34 -23.50 -9.58
C PHE A 194 4.32 -22.51 -10.77
N ASP A 195 5.47 -21.97 -11.15
CA ASP A 195 5.62 -20.99 -12.25
C ASP A 195 4.65 -19.81 -12.15
N LEU A 196 4.58 -19.19 -10.96
CA LEU A 196 3.71 -18.05 -10.69
C LEU A 196 4.46 -16.72 -10.88
N TYR A 197 3.73 -15.70 -11.28
CA TYR A 197 4.15 -14.32 -11.10
C TYR A 197 3.93 -13.88 -9.64
N ALA A 198 4.69 -12.88 -9.19
CA ALA A 198 4.47 -12.21 -7.93
C ALA A 198 4.22 -10.72 -8.16
N MET A 199 3.24 -10.15 -7.46
CA MET A 199 3.11 -8.71 -7.29
C MET A 199 3.50 -8.36 -5.86
N SER A 200 4.64 -7.68 -5.69
CA SER A 200 5.18 -7.27 -4.39
C SER A 200 4.95 -5.77 -4.19
N ASP A 201 3.94 -5.42 -3.40
CA ASP A 201 3.67 -4.03 -3.02
C ASP A 201 4.54 -3.63 -1.83
N GLU A 202 5.59 -2.84 -2.12
CA GLU A 202 6.62 -2.40 -1.19
C GLU A 202 6.51 -0.90 -0.84
N ILE A 203 5.33 -0.31 -1.04
CA ILE A 203 5.09 1.14 -0.86
C ILE A 203 5.47 1.68 0.53
N TYR A 204 5.55 0.81 1.54
CA TYR A 204 5.93 1.14 2.91
C TYR A 204 7.37 0.73 3.26
N GLU A 205 8.21 0.35 2.31
CA GLU A 205 9.57 -0.17 2.54
C GLU A 205 10.43 0.72 3.45
N LYS A 206 10.27 2.05 3.38
CA LYS A 206 10.98 3.01 4.22
C LYS A 206 10.39 3.15 5.64
N MET A 207 9.21 2.65 5.87
CA MET A 207 8.51 2.71 7.14
C MET A 207 8.62 1.36 7.86
N VAL A 208 9.83 1.02 8.30
CA VAL A 208 10.14 -0.22 9.03
C VAL A 208 10.81 0.11 10.35
N TYR A 209 10.42 -0.59 11.42
CA TYR A 209 10.81 -0.32 12.80
C TYR A 209 11.41 -1.56 13.45
N GLY A 210 12.73 -1.54 13.68
CA GLY A 210 13.45 -2.63 14.34
C GLY A 210 13.57 -3.93 13.54
N LYS A 211 13.17 -3.91 12.27
CA LYS A 211 13.32 -5.00 11.30
C LYS A 211 13.95 -4.49 10.02
N GLU A 212 14.30 -5.41 9.14
CA GLU A 212 14.77 -5.13 7.78
C GLU A 212 13.63 -5.41 6.77
N HIS A 213 13.44 -4.51 5.82
CA HIS A 213 12.61 -4.78 4.66
C HIS A 213 13.34 -5.73 3.71
N ILE A 214 12.63 -6.73 3.20
CA ILE A 214 13.16 -7.68 2.22
C ILE A 214 12.33 -7.51 0.95
N SER A 215 12.99 -7.09 -0.13
CA SER A 215 12.34 -7.08 -1.45
C SER A 215 12.28 -8.50 -2.01
N LEU A 216 11.09 -8.92 -2.45
CA LEU A 216 10.90 -10.26 -3.00
C LEU A 216 11.75 -10.49 -4.25
N ALA A 217 11.86 -9.49 -5.12
CA ALA A 217 12.68 -9.57 -6.33
C ALA A 217 14.18 -9.77 -6.05
N GLY A 218 14.66 -9.47 -4.84
CA GLY A 218 16.04 -9.71 -4.40
C GLY A 218 16.33 -11.15 -3.95
N ILE A 219 15.36 -12.07 -4.00
CA ILE A 219 15.52 -13.47 -3.55
C ILE A 219 15.72 -14.37 -4.77
N GLY A 220 16.91 -14.96 -4.90
CA GLY A 220 17.22 -15.88 -6.01
C GLY A 220 16.96 -15.22 -7.37
N ASP A 221 16.19 -15.87 -8.21
CA ASP A 221 15.80 -15.43 -9.56
C ASP A 221 14.40 -14.76 -9.60
N MET A 222 13.85 -14.37 -8.43
CA MET A 222 12.53 -13.76 -8.36
C MET A 222 12.40 -12.46 -9.14
N ALA A 223 13.49 -11.75 -9.45
CA ALA A 223 13.47 -10.57 -10.33
C ALA A 223 12.88 -10.87 -11.73
N GLU A 224 12.97 -12.13 -12.19
CA GLU A 224 12.47 -12.55 -13.50
C GLU A 224 10.95 -12.77 -13.56
N ARG A 225 10.26 -12.74 -12.39
CA ARG A 225 8.82 -13.02 -12.29
C ARG A 225 8.08 -12.11 -11.31
N THR A 226 8.74 -11.09 -10.75
CA THR A 226 8.14 -10.16 -9.79
C THR A 226 7.84 -8.82 -10.44
N ILE A 227 6.63 -8.31 -10.17
CA ILE A 227 6.27 -6.91 -10.37
C ILE A 227 6.41 -6.25 -8.99
N THR A 228 7.49 -5.51 -8.77
CA THR A 228 7.70 -4.72 -7.56
C THR A 228 7.00 -3.39 -7.71
N ILE A 229 6.01 -3.12 -6.85
CA ILE A 229 5.25 -1.87 -6.82
C ILE A 229 5.79 -0.98 -5.71
N ASN A 230 6.06 0.28 -6.04
CA ASN A 230 6.50 1.26 -5.06
C ASN A 230 6.09 2.68 -5.49
N GLY A 231 6.55 3.72 -4.78
CA GLY A 231 6.24 5.10 -5.13
C GLY A 231 6.62 6.09 -4.05
N PHE A 232 6.21 7.32 -4.26
CA PHE A 232 6.64 8.48 -3.47
C PHE A 232 5.65 8.86 -2.37
N SER A 233 4.44 8.33 -2.44
CA SER A 233 3.30 8.72 -1.59
C SER A 233 3.58 8.63 -0.10
N LYS A 234 4.33 7.60 0.35
CA LYS A 234 4.49 7.30 1.78
C LYS A 234 5.84 7.77 2.30
N ALA A 235 6.93 7.40 1.64
CA ALA A 235 8.28 7.75 2.05
C ALA A 235 8.56 9.27 2.01
N TYR A 236 7.89 10.00 1.12
CA TYR A 236 8.14 11.43 0.87
C TYR A 236 6.91 12.31 1.09
N ALA A 237 5.84 11.79 1.71
CA ALA A 237 4.59 12.51 1.93
C ALA A 237 4.02 13.16 0.63
N MET A 238 4.00 12.39 -0.46
CA MET A 238 3.61 12.84 -1.80
C MET A 238 2.30 12.19 -2.28
N THR A 239 1.32 12.01 -1.40
CA THR A 239 0.06 11.31 -1.75
C THR A 239 -0.73 12.05 -2.84
N GLY A 240 -0.77 13.37 -2.77
CA GLY A 240 -1.45 14.25 -3.72
C GLY A 240 -0.73 14.41 -5.07
N TRP A 241 0.56 14.08 -5.15
CA TRP A 241 1.36 14.20 -6.37
C TRP A 241 1.01 13.13 -7.41
N ARG A 242 0.39 12.04 -6.98
CA ARG A 242 0.01 10.91 -7.83
C ARG A 242 1.20 10.35 -8.62
N LEU A 243 2.28 10.02 -7.93
CA LEU A 243 3.47 9.36 -8.50
C LEU A 243 3.75 8.03 -7.81
N GLY A 244 3.92 7.00 -8.61
CA GLY A 244 4.37 5.67 -8.24
C GLY A 244 5.17 5.05 -9.38
N TYR A 245 5.61 3.83 -9.19
CA TYR A 245 6.33 3.10 -10.22
C TYR A 245 6.20 1.59 -10.02
N ALA A 246 6.39 0.86 -11.10
CA ALA A 246 6.64 -0.57 -11.06
C ALA A 246 8.04 -0.88 -11.61
N VAL A 247 8.64 -1.94 -11.08
CA VAL A 247 9.84 -2.56 -11.60
C VAL A 247 9.54 -4.03 -11.88
N ALA A 248 9.76 -4.47 -13.11
CA ALA A 248 9.45 -5.82 -13.55
C ALA A 248 10.33 -6.23 -14.74
N PRO A 249 10.33 -7.51 -15.15
CA PRO A 249 10.93 -7.92 -16.43
C PRO A 249 10.49 -7.02 -17.59
N ALA A 250 11.40 -6.69 -18.49
CA ALA A 250 11.15 -5.76 -19.60
C ALA A 250 9.94 -6.19 -20.48
N ALA A 251 9.66 -7.48 -20.57
CA ALA A 251 8.49 -8.00 -21.27
C ALA A 251 7.18 -7.57 -20.59
N ILE A 252 7.12 -7.59 -19.25
CA ILE A 252 5.94 -7.15 -18.48
C ILE A 252 5.81 -5.62 -18.58
N ILE A 253 6.92 -4.88 -18.41
CA ILE A 253 6.91 -3.41 -18.55
C ILE A 253 6.38 -2.97 -19.92
N LYS A 254 6.73 -3.69 -20.98
CA LYS A 254 6.21 -3.43 -22.32
C LYS A 254 4.68 -3.56 -22.40
N GLU A 255 4.10 -4.55 -21.74
CA GLU A 255 2.64 -4.72 -21.71
C GLU A 255 1.96 -3.69 -20.80
N MET A 256 2.52 -3.40 -19.62
CA MET A 256 2.05 -2.30 -18.75
C MET A 256 2.07 -0.95 -19.50
N SER A 257 3.14 -0.68 -20.26
CA SER A 257 3.26 0.55 -21.07
C SER A 257 2.12 0.70 -22.08
N LYS A 258 1.63 -0.40 -22.68
CA LYS A 258 0.46 -0.33 -23.57
C LYS A 258 -0.81 0.07 -22.81
N VAL A 259 -1.01 -0.49 -21.61
CA VAL A 259 -2.15 -0.13 -20.75
C VAL A 259 -2.09 1.36 -20.40
N GLN A 260 -0.93 1.86 -19.97
CA GLN A 260 -0.72 3.26 -19.61
C GLN A 260 -0.95 4.21 -20.81
N GLN A 261 -0.43 3.86 -21.99
CA GLN A 261 -0.60 4.67 -23.21
C GLN A 261 -2.07 4.86 -23.61
N HIS A 262 -2.92 3.86 -23.33
CA HIS A 262 -4.34 3.89 -23.68
C HIS A 262 -5.28 4.24 -22.52
N SER A 263 -4.75 4.50 -21.31
CA SER A 263 -5.51 4.96 -20.14
C SER A 263 -5.17 6.41 -19.81
N VAL A 264 -4.02 6.66 -19.19
CA VAL A 264 -3.60 7.98 -18.67
C VAL A 264 -2.50 8.64 -19.50
N SER A 265 -1.99 7.97 -20.53
CA SER A 265 -0.86 8.37 -21.40
C SER A 265 0.48 8.36 -20.68
N GLN A 266 0.60 9.03 -19.54
CA GLN A 266 1.81 9.17 -18.72
C GLN A 266 1.51 9.78 -17.36
N ALA A 267 2.45 9.70 -16.41
CA ALA A 267 2.43 10.48 -15.18
C ALA A 267 2.76 11.95 -15.44
N THR A 268 2.43 12.83 -14.50
CA THR A 268 2.59 14.30 -14.63
C THR A 268 4.06 14.70 -14.75
N THR A 269 4.44 15.34 -15.86
CA THR A 269 5.84 15.65 -16.24
C THR A 269 6.59 16.42 -15.16
N PHE A 270 6.09 17.59 -14.74
CA PHE A 270 6.77 18.42 -13.74
C PHE A 270 6.84 17.74 -12.35
N ALA A 271 5.89 16.88 -12.03
CA ALA A 271 5.93 16.11 -10.79
C ALA A 271 7.04 15.04 -10.80
N MET A 272 7.37 14.48 -11.96
CA MET A 272 8.48 13.52 -12.10
C MET A 272 9.83 14.17 -11.74
N TRP A 273 10.04 15.45 -12.01
CA TRP A 273 11.26 16.16 -11.59
C TRP A 273 11.34 16.30 -10.07
N GLY A 274 10.22 16.51 -9.39
CA GLY A 274 10.18 16.41 -7.93
C GLY A 274 10.55 15.02 -7.42
N ALA A 275 10.13 13.95 -8.13
CA ALA A 275 10.47 12.57 -7.77
C ALA A 275 11.96 12.26 -8.02
N VAL A 276 12.60 12.83 -9.03
CA VAL A 276 14.07 12.75 -9.21
C VAL A 276 14.79 13.32 -7.97
N GLU A 277 14.38 14.50 -7.52
CA GLU A 277 14.93 15.11 -6.30
C GLU A 277 14.62 14.29 -5.06
N ALA A 278 13.43 13.68 -4.96
CA ALA A 278 13.08 12.81 -3.84
C ALA A 278 14.04 11.61 -3.69
N LEU A 279 14.52 11.04 -4.81
CA LEU A 279 15.44 9.90 -4.78
C LEU A 279 16.90 10.31 -4.62
N ASN A 280 17.31 11.40 -5.26
CA ASN A 280 18.73 11.82 -5.32
C ASN A 280 19.12 12.85 -4.26
N GLY A 281 18.13 13.56 -3.71
CA GLY A 281 18.32 14.61 -2.72
C GLY A 281 18.52 14.09 -1.29
N ASP A 282 18.43 14.99 -0.33
CA ASP A 282 18.66 14.71 1.08
C ASP A 282 17.59 13.77 1.66
N GLN A 283 18.00 12.63 2.18
CA GLN A 283 17.13 11.60 2.75
C GLN A 283 16.82 11.80 4.25
N ARG A 284 17.35 12.83 4.90
CA ARG A 284 17.10 13.10 6.33
C ARG A 284 15.62 13.27 6.63
N CYS A 285 14.85 13.86 5.71
CA CYS A 285 13.40 14.00 5.85
C CYS A 285 12.67 12.65 6.00
N VAL A 286 13.12 11.62 5.31
CA VAL A 286 12.55 10.25 5.40
C VAL A 286 12.88 9.65 6.77
N GLU A 287 14.11 9.81 7.25
CA GLU A 287 14.52 9.29 8.55
C GLU A 287 13.82 10.01 9.72
N GLU A 288 13.64 11.33 9.65
CA GLU A 288 12.93 12.12 10.64
C GLU A 288 11.45 11.71 10.70
N MET A 289 10.80 11.54 9.56
CA MET A 289 9.41 11.09 9.48
C MET A 289 9.28 9.65 10.02
N ARG A 290 10.18 8.74 9.66
CA ARG A 290 10.20 7.37 10.16
C ARG A 290 10.39 7.33 11.68
N ALA A 291 11.30 8.15 12.23
CA ALA A 291 11.54 8.24 13.67
C ALA A 291 10.29 8.74 14.43
N GLU A 292 9.59 9.75 13.89
CA GLU A 292 8.36 10.25 14.47
C GLU A 292 7.24 9.20 14.42
N PHE A 293 7.08 8.48 13.30
CA PHE A 293 6.12 7.38 13.23
C PHE A 293 6.45 6.26 14.20
N ASP A 294 7.72 5.91 14.42
CA ASP A 294 8.11 4.93 15.44
C ASP A 294 7.77 5.39 16.86
N ARG A 295 7.96 6.69 17.17
CA ARG A 295 7.56 7.28 18.45
C ARG A 295 6.05 7.17 18.67
N ARG A 296 5.25 7.52 17.65
CA ARG A 296 3.78 7.43 17.69
C ARG A 296 3.32 5.97 17.80
N ARG A 297 3.92 5.08 17.02
CA ARG A 297 3.68 3.64 17.07
C ARG A 297 3.84 3.08 18.47
N LYS A 298 4.99 3.33 19.11
CA LYS A 298 5.28 2.86 20.47
C LYS A 298 4.22 3.34 21.47
N PHE A 299 3.82 4.59 21.38
CA PHE A 299 2.78 5.16 22.21
C PHE A 299 1.43 4.47 21.97
N VAL A 300 0.97 4.42 20.73
CA VAL A 300 -0.34 3.87 20.38
C VAL A 300 -0.46 2.39 20.75
N ILE A 301 0.56 1.58 20.44
CA ILE A 301 0.57 0.14 20.76
C ILE A 301 0.59 -0.08 22.28
N SER A 302 1.37 0.70 23.02
CA SER A 302 1.40 0.62 24.48
C SER A 302 0.04 0.91 25.10
N GLU A 303 -0.60 2.03 24.70
CA GLU A 303 -1.91 2.42 25.22
C GLU A 303 -3.01 1.40 24.87
N LEU A 304 -3.03 0.90 23.63
CA LEU A 304 -3.99 -0.14 23.23
C LEU A 304 -3.83 -1.43 24.05
N ASN A 305 -2.59 -1.85 24.28
CA ASN A 305 -2.31 -3.03 25.13
C ASN A 305 -2.74 -2.80 26.59
N LEU A 306 -2.50 -1.60 27.14
CA LEU A 306 -2.97 -1.22 28.48
C LEU A 306 -4.50 -1.21 28.61
N MET A 307 -5.20 -0.96 27.51
CA MET A 307 -6.66 -1.07 27.43
C MET A 307 -7.16 -2.52 27.25
N GLY A 308 -6.25 -3.50 27.14
CA GLY A 308 -6.58 -4.92 26.96
C GLY A 308 -6.75 -5.37 25.50
N TYR A 309 -6.53 -4.50 24.51
CA TYR A 309 -6.58 -4.91 23.11
C TYR A 309 -5.35 -5.72 22.70
N LYS A 310 -5.57 -6.85 22.02
CA LYS A 310 -4.49 -7.55 21.32
C LYS A 310 -4.18 -6.82 20.01
N THR A 311 -2.92 -6.45 19.78
CA THR A 311 -2.46 -5.82 18.54
C THR A 311 -1.72 -6.79 17.65
N ALA A 312 -1.83 -6.61 16.33
CA ALA A 312 -0.92 -7.23 15.38
C ALA A 312 0.50 -6.65 15.53
N PRO A 313 1.55 -7.35 15.08
CA PRO A 313 2.90 -6.78 15.03
C PRO A 313 2.89 -5.53 14.12
N ALA A 314 3.19 -4.36 14.70
CA ALA A 314 3.24 -3.10 13.99
C ALA A 314 4.71 -2.74 13.67
N ASP A 315 5.39 -3.64 12.95
CA ASP A 315 6.82 -3.51 12.65
C ASP A 315 7.09 -2.65 11.42
N GLY A 316 6.04 -2.20 10.73
CA GLY A 316 6.13 -1.33 9.57
C GLY A 316 4.85 -0.55 9.28
N ALA A 317 4.85 0.24 8.21
CA ALA A 317 3.80 1.19 7.83
C ALA A 317 3.51 2.20 8.96
N PHE A 318 2.29 2.71 9.05
CA PHE A 318 1.84 3.61 10.13
C PHE A 318 0.43 3.22 10.62
N TYR A 319 0.22 1.89 10.83
CA TYR A 319 -1.05 1.33 11.26
C TYR A 319 -0.89 0.48 12.53
N ALA A 320 -1.84 0.63 13.44
CA ALA A 320 -2.12 -0.34 14.48
C ALA A 320 -3.35 -1.16 14.07
N PHE A 321 -3.25 -2.47 14.08
CA PHE A 321 -4.34 -3.37 13.76
C PHE A 321 -4.71 -4.13 15.04
N VAL A 322 -5.91 -3.85 15.57
CA VAL A 322 -6.32 -4.31 16.90
C VAL A 322 -7.46 -5.31 16.80
N LYS A 323 -7.37 -6.37 17.58
CA LYS A 323 -8.43 -7.35 17.72
C LYS A 323 -9.50 -6.82 18.67
N VAL A 324 -10.77 -6.93 18.27
CA VAL A 324 -11.93 -6.52 19.06
C VAL A 324 -12.83 -7.72 19.34
N ALA A 325 -13.59 -7.64 20.43
CA ALA A 325 -14.54 -8.69 20.81
C ALA A 325 -15.91 -8.42 20.15
N GLY A 326 -16.25 -9.18 19.13
CA GLY A 326 -17.55 -9.08 18.44
C GLY A 326 -17.46 -8.48 17.05
N ASP A 327 -18.51 -7.78 16.61
CA ASP A 327 -18.64 -7.19 15.29
C ASP A 327 -17.80 -5.92 15.17
N ASP A 328 -16.76 -5.98 14.34
CA ASP A 328 -15.83 -4.88 14.09
C ASP A 328 -16.50 -3.66 13.42
N MET A 329 -17.55 -3.88 12.61
CA MET A 329 -18.32 -2.79 12.02
C MET A 329 -19.13 -2.04 13.09
N ALA A 330 -19.80 -2.78 13.98
CA ALA A 330 -20.55 -2.19 15.08
C ALA A 330 -19.65 -1.40 16.03
N ILE A 331 -18.47 -1.94 16.36
CA ILE A 331 -17.50 -1.28 17.24
C ILE A 331 -16.90 -0.04 16.58
N ALA A 332 -16.51 -0.10 15.31
CA ALA A 332 -16.00 1.05 14.57
C ALA A 332 -17.06 2.15 14.45
N THR A 333 -18.32 1.78 14.24
CA THR A 333 -19.45 2.71 14.23
C THR A 333 -19.65 3.36 15.59
N LYS A 334 -19.60 2.59 16.67
CA LYS A 334 -19.71 3.09 18.05
C LYS A 334 -18.56 4.07 18.38
N TRP A 335 -17.32 3.74 17.99
CA TRP A 335 -16.19 4.67 18.18
C TRP A 335 -16.39 5.97 17.41
N LEU A 336 -16.98 5.92 16.22
CA LEU A 336 -17.27 7.13 15.44
C LEU A 336 -18.41 7.96 16.06
N GLU A 337 -19.54 7.35 16.41
CA GLU A 337 -20.75 8.05 16.84
C GLU A 337 -20.65 8.56 18.28
N GLU A 338 -20.15 7.76 19.20
CA GLU A 338 -20.07 8.09 20.62
C GLU A 338 -18.71 8.66 21.01
N GLY A 339 -17.63 8.16 20.37
CA GLY A 339 -16.26 8.60 20.65
C GLY A 339 -15.75 9.69 19.74
N HIS A 340 -16.42 9.94 18.63
CA HIS A 340 -15.96 10.84 17.56
C HIS A 340 -14.55 10.49 17.07
N VAL A 341 -14.28 9.17 16.96
CA VAL A 341 -13.02 8.63 16.42
C VAL A 341 -13.34 7.73 15.25
N ALA A 342 -12.89 8.11 14.06
CA ALA A 342 -13.06 7.31 12.86
C ALA A 342 -11.92 6.28 12.75
N ALA A 343 -12.25 5.00 12.68
CA ALA A 343 -11.34 3.89 12.45
C ALA A 343 -11.86 3.00 11.33
N THR A 344 -11.04 2.13 10.76
CA THR A 344 -11.48 1.26 9.65
C THR A 344 -11.69 -0.17 10.16
N PRO A 345 -12.90 -0.75 10.01
CA PRO A 345 -13.15 -2.13 10.40
C PRO A 345 -12.33 -3.11 9.58
N GLY A 346 -11.92 -4.20 10.21
CA GLY A 346 -11.09 -5.24 9.61
C GLY A 346 -11.82 -6.05 8.54
N SER A 347 -13.14 -6.14 8.62
CA SER A 347 -14.00 -6.73 7.57
C SER A 347 -13.72 -6.12 6.21
N ALA A 348 -13.40 -4.82 6.14
CA ALA A 348 -12.98 -4.14 4.91
C ALA A 348 -11.66 -4.69 4.34
N PHE A 349 -10.86 -5.38 5.13
CA PHE A 349 -9.57 -5.97 4.77
C PHE A 349 -9.59 -7.50 4.81
N TYR A 350 -10.78 -8.11 4.76
CA TYR A 350 -11.01 -9.57 4.87
C TYR A 350 -10.54 -10.17 6.21
N ALA A 351 -10.60 -9.38 7.28
CA ALA A 351 -10.21 -9.79 8.64
C ALA A 351 -11.25 -9.32 9.68
N PRO A 352 -12.46 -9.94 9.68
CA PRO A 352 -13.49 -9.60 10.67
C PRO A 352 -12.97 -9.79 12.11
N GLY A 353 -13.48 -8.97 13.03
CA GLY A 353 -13.05 -8.95 14.42
C GLY A 353 -11.75 -8.18 14.66
N TRP A 354 -11.28 -7.40 13.69
CA TRP A 354 -10.14 -6.48 13.81
C TRP A 354 -10.55 -5.05 13.44
N ILE A 355 -9.80 -4.05 13.88
CA ILE A 355 -9.95 -2.64 13.48
C ILE A 355 -8.58 -2.06 13.18
N ARG A 356 -8.45 -1.32 12.06
CA ARG A 356 -7.24 -0.58 11.71
C ARG A 356 -7.33 0.86 12.22
N LEU A 357 -6.29 1.29 12.92
CA LEU A 357 -6.05 2.65 13.35
C LEU A 357 -4.78 3.17 12.65
N SER A 358 -4.86 4.28 11.92
CA SER A 358 -3.69 4.99 11.42
C SER A 358 -3.15 5.92 12.51
N TYR A 359 -1.83 5.87 12.77
CA TYR A 359 -1.19 6.83 13.67
C TYR A 359 -0.49 7.98 12.91
N ALA A 360 -0.89 8.21 11.66
CA ALA A 360 -0.46 9.35 10.85
C ALA A 360 -1.31 10.58 11.20
N THR A 361 -1.15 11.07 12.43
CA THR A 361 -1.69 12.33 12.95
C THR A 361 -0.87 12.78 14.18
N SER A 362 -1.05 14.01 14.65
CA SER A 362 -0.26 14.54 15.76
C SER A 362 -0.38 13.69 17.04
N MET A 363 0.68 13.69 17.87
CA MET A 363 0.69 12.96 19.14
C MET A 363 -0.46 13.37 20.06
N ASP A 364 -0.85 14.64 20.08
CA ASP A 364 -1.94 15.12 20.93
C ASP A 364 -3.29 14.62 20.47
N ARG A 365 -3.52 14.55 19.14
CA ARG A 365 -4.73 13.94 18.57
C ARG A 365 -4.76 12.42 18.85
N LEU A 366 -3.61 11.73 18.83
CA LEU A 366 -3.54 10.32 19.19
C LEU A 366 -3.88 10.08 20.65
N LYS A 367 -3.33 10.87 21.58
CA LYS A 367 -3.66 10.80 23.01
C LYS A 367 -5.17 10.97 23.22
N GLU A 368 -5.75 11.99 22.63
CA GLU A 368 -7.16 12.27 22.75
C GLU A 368 -8.03 11.16 22.14
N ALA A 369 -7.70 10.67 20.95
CA ALA A 369 -8.43 9.57 20.31
C ALA A 369 -8.46 8.31 21.17
N LEU A 370 -7.31 7.93 21.74
CA LEU A 370 -7.22 6.75 22.60
C LEU A 370 -7.98 6.93 23.92
N GLN A 371 -8.01 8.14 24.48
CA GLN A 371 -8.85 8.44 25.63
C GLN A 371 -10.35 8.33 25.31
N ARG A 372 -10.77 8.80 24.15
CA ARG A 372 -12.15 8.68 23.66
C ARG A 372 -12.53 7.22 23.44
N ILE A 373 -11.68 6.43 22.79
CA ILE A 373 -11.86 4.97 22.62
C ILE A 373 -12.00 4.27 23.98
N LYS A 374 -11.11 4.58 24.93
CA LYS A 374 -11.14 4.00 26.29
C LYS A 374 -12.48 4.26 27.00
N ARG A 375 -13.02 5.49 26.86
CA ARG A 375 -14.29 5.90 27.48
C ARG A 375 -15.49 5.16 26.88
N VAL A 376 -15.49 4.96 25.57
CA VAL A 376 -16.60 4.32 24.85
C VAL A 376 -16.57 2.81 25.00
N GLY A 377 -15.38 2.22 25.18
CA GLY A 377 -15.18 0.77 25.29
C GLY A 377 -15.22 0.08 23.93
N GLY A 378 -15.20 -1.26 23.95
CA GLY A 378 -15.20 -2.10 22.74
C GLY A 378 -14.27 -3.31 22.85
N ASN A 379 -13.90 -3.68 24.10
CA ASN A 379 -13.13 -4.91 24.39
C ASN A 379 -14.05 -6.11 24.43
#